data_d1b30d367b6db5e0e9d18759196cce0a
#
_entry.id   d1b30d367b6db5e0e9d18759196cce0a
#
_cell.length_a   1.000
_cell.length_b   1.000
_cell.length_c   1.000
_cell.angle_alpha   90.00
_cell.angle_beta   90.00
_cell.angle_gamma   90.00
#
_symmetry.space_group_name_H-M   'P 1'
#
loop_
_entity.id
_entity.type
_entity.pdbx_description
1 polymer ?
#
loop_
_entity_poly.entity_id
_entity_poly.type
_entity_poly.pdbx_seq_one_letter_code
_entity_poly.pdbx_strand_id
1 'polypeptide(L)'
;MNRHQRLYLILPLCMILVSGFKSGSPVKNKNINVQSKVVHKPDQASPVESVKEFREEVEENILPYWIMKTKDPVNGGFYGAISNKGKVNEQADRSMVLNSRILWTFSRAYQVFREEKYLLTARRAYRYLKEHFWDDEHDGFYWSVDYQGKAVDPSKQIYAEAFGIYSMAEYFKATGDKESLEKAKKTYRLMEKHSHDDKNGGYFEAFERDWTPSGDIRIGGKEMKTLKSMNTHLHVLEAYTNLYGVWRTDELEKRIREMTGIFLEHIINRENHHFHLYFNEEYEVLSEEISYGHDIEGTWLLYEAAEALRDNKLKEQIRKVALNIADATLEEGMDPDGGLIYEASPEGVTNPVKSWWPQAESVVGFYNAFQLSGREKYRKAAFKSWEFIRENLTDKQYGEWFRRVSREGERYPDDMKVSAWKGPYHNSRMCFEMIERLGRR
;
A
#
# COMPACT_ATOMS: atom_id res chain seq x y z
N MET A 1 -4.88 -49.13 -26.92
CA MET A 1 -3.92 -49.74 -27.88
C MET A 1 -2.69 -48.88 -27.89
N ASN A 2 -1.59 -49.51 -27.52
CA ASN A 2 -0.12 -49.28 -27.78
C ASN A 2 0.45 -47.89 -27.49
N ARG A 3 1.33 -47.77 -26.52
CA ARG A 3 2.66 -48.35 -26.15
C ARG A 3 3.84 -47.58 -26.76
N HIS A 4 4.72 -47.10 -25.83
CA HIS A 4 6.23 -47.04 -25.89
C HIS A 4 6.84 -45.89 -26.72
N GLN A 5 7.92 -45.21 -26.33
CA GLN A 5 9.16 -45.68 -25.66
C GLN A 5 9.93 -44.54 -25.02
N ARG A 6 10.66 -44.90 -23.98
CA ARG A 6 11.73 -44.13 -23.32
C ARG A 6 12.99 -44.15 -24.20
N LEU A 7 13.80 -43.10 -24.15
CA LEU A 7 15.23 -43.23 -24.44
C LEU A 7 16.04 -42.37 -23.44
N TYR A 8 16.94 -43.09 -22.77
CA TYR A 8 18.07 -42.59 -21.98
C TYR A 8 19.28 -42.45 -22.87
N LEU A 9 20.16 -41.49 -22.62
CA LEU A 9 21.59 -41.51 -23.01
C LEU A 9 22.30 -40.47 -22.11
N ILE A 10 22.99 -40.85 -21.05
CA ILE A 10 24.38 -41.34 -20.85
C ILE A 10 25.45 -40.30 -21.25
N LEU A 11 26.11 -39.82 -20.18
CA LEU A 11 27.37 -39.07 -20.14
C LEU A 11 28.54 -39.78 -20.87
N PRO A 12 29.61 -39.04 -21.15
CA PRO A 12 30.86 -39.51 -20.57
C PRO A 12 31.72 -38.46 -19.86
N LEU A 13 32.25 -38.93 -18.80
CA LEU A 13 33.38 -38.53 -17.99
C LEU A 13 34.68 -38.52 -18.84
N CYS A 14 35.54 -37.53 -18.69
CA CYS A 14 36.98 -37.69 -19.05
C CYS A 14 37.85 -37.05 -17.98
N MET A 15 38.73 -37.90 -17.49
CA MET A 15 39.73 -37.67 -16.45
C MET A 15 41.06 -37.12 -17.01
N ILE A 16 41.68 -36.26 -16.18
CA ILE A 16 43.10 -36.18 -15.76
C ILE A 16 44.18 -36.11 -16.84
N LEU A 17 45.06 -35.12 -16.69
CA LEU A 17 46.52 -35.37 -16.64
C LEU A 17 47.27 -34.21 -15.95
N VAL A 18 48.08 -34.61 -14.96
CA VAL A 18 49.04 -33.83 -14.18
C VAL A 18 50.43 -33.95 -14.83
N SER A 19 51.14 -32.84 -14.95
CA SER A 19 52.63 -32.76 -14.97
C SER A 19 53.00 -31.27 -15.12
N GLY A 20 53.92 -30.67 -14.45
CA GLY A 20 55.13 -31.03 -13.80
C GLY A 20 55.87 -29.75 -13.44
N PHE A 21 56.55 -29.74 -12.35
CA PHE A 21 57.41 -28.68 -11.80
C PHE A 21 58.44 -28.11 -12.75
N LYS A 22 58.68 -26.76 -12.71
CA LYS A 22 60.04 -26.21 -12.77
C LYS A 22 60.17 -24.89 -12.01
N SER A 23 61.17 -24.82 -11.18
CA SER A 23 61.69 -23.74 -10.34
C SER A 23 62.29 -22.60 -11.14
N GLY A 24 62.20 -21.36 -10.62
CA GLY A 24 62.90 -20.19 -11.14
C GLY A 24 62.69 -18.93 -10.34
N SER A 25 63.61 -18.64 -9.50
CA SER A 25 64.20 -17.46 -8.86
C SER A 25 63.47 -16.09 -8.77
N PRO A 26 63.84 -15.18 -7.85
CA PRO A 26 62.99 -14.23 -7.17
C PRO A 26 62.87 -12.89 -7.92
N VAL A 27 61.69 -12.36 -7.97
CA VAL A 27 61.43 -10.99 -8.46
C VAL A 27 61.07 -10.08 -7.28
N LYS A 28 61.76 -8.98 -7.27
CA LYS A 28 61.82 -7.86 -6.32
C LYS A 28 60.43 -7.40 -5.83
N ASN A 29 60.33 -7.26 -4.50
CA ASN A 29 59.30 -6.45 -3.83
C ASN A 29 59.18 -5.06 -4.43
N LYS A 30 58.05 -4.77 -5.11
CA LYS A 30 57.54 -3.41 -5.25
C LYS A 30 56.48 -3.19 -4.17
N ASN A 31 56.77 -2.34 -3.24
CA ASN A 31 55.84 -1.78 -2.28
C ASN A 31 54.66 -1.18 -3.05
N ILE A 32 53.54 -1.90 -3.10
CA ILE A 32 52.25 -1.34 -3.50
C ILE A 32 51.68 -0.72 -2.23
N ASN A 33 51.73 0.57 -2.18
CA ASN A 33 51.02 1.40 -1.17
C ASN A 33 49.50 1.19 -1.39
N VAL A 34 48.92 0.26 -0.66
CA VAL A 34 47.48 0.08 -0.59
C VAL A 34 46.96 1.23 0.29
N GLN A 35 46.67 2.35 -0.34
CA GLN A 35 45.79 3.35 0.30
C GLN A 35 44.48 2.63 0.59
N SER A 36 44.24 2.30 1.88
CA SER A 36 42.94 1.92 2.39
C SER A 36 41.96 3.02 2.00
N LYS A 37 41.11 2.75 1.00
CA LYS A 37 39.90 3.53 0.81
C LYS A 37 39.11 3.43 2.12
N VAL A 38 39.15 4.49 2.88
CA VAL A 38 38.21 4.70 3.99
C VAL A 38 36.84 4.68 3.33
N VAL A 39 36.12 3.55 3.46
CA VAL A 39 34.71 3.49 3.15
C VAL A 39 34.08 4.42 4.21
N HIS A 40 33.72 5.62 3.79
CA HIS A 40 32.88 6.47 4.59
C HIS A 40 31.58 5.68 4.83
N LYS A 41 31.35 5.25 6.08
CA LYS A 41 30.00 4.91 6.52
C LYS A 41 29.16 6.12 6.17
N PRO A 42 27.98 5.93 5.53
CA PRO A 42 27.08 7.05 5.32
C PRO A 42 26.79 7.65 6.70
N ASP A 43 27.21 8.87 6.92
CA ASP A 43 26.78 9.66 8.07
C ASP A 43 25.27 9.66 8.07
N GLN A 44 24.65 9.40 9.20
CA GLN A 44 23.19 9.45 9.33
C GLN A 44 22.76 10.85 8.91
N ALA A 45 22.07 10.95 7.79
CA ALA A 45 21.53 12.20 7.27
C ALA A 45 20.86 12.97 8.41
N SER A 46 21.09 14.27 8.51
CA SER A 46 20.40 15.06 9.52
C SER A 46 18.89 14.96 9.28
N PRO A 47 18.03 15.06 10.30
CA PRO A 47 16.59 15.03 10.10
C PRO A 47 16.06 16.05 9.09
N VAL A 48 16.78 17.17 8.91
CA VAL A 48 16.48 18.20 7.93
C VAL A 48 16.74 17.71 6.50
N GLU A 49 17.80 16.94 6.28
CA GLU A 49 18.09 16.31 4.98
C GLU A 49 17.03 15.28 4.61
N SER A 50 16.58 14.48 5.58
CA SER A 50 15.52 13.48 5.34
C SER A 50 14.18 14.11 4.96
N VAL A 51 13.74 15.19 5.61
CA VAL A 51 12.52 15.93 5.21
C VAL A 51 12.62 16.43 3.78
N LYS A 52 13.78 16.95 3.40
CA LYS A 52 14.03 17.45 2.04
C LYS A 52 13.91 16.34 1.01
N GLU A 53 14.48 15.16 1.27
CA GLU A 53 14.42 14.03 0.34
C GLU A 53 12.98 13.56 0.08
N PHE A 54 12.14 13.42 1.10
CA PHE A 54 10.73 13.07 0.95
C PHE A 54 9.95 14.16 0.22
N ARG A 55 10.29 15.41 0.46
CA ARG A 55 9.67 16.54 -0.22
C ARG A 55 10.04 16.56 -1.71
N GLU A 56 11.31 16.40 -2.06
CA GLU A 56 11.78 16.29 -3.44
C GLU A 56 11.13 15.13 -4.17
N GLU A 57 11.06 13.94 -3.54
CA GLU A 57 10.44 12.78 -4.16
C GLU A 57 8.96 13.02 -4.50
N VAL A 58 8.18 13.59 -3.59
CA VAL A 58 6.76 13.83 -3.85
C VAL A 58 6.51 15.00 -4.80
N GLU A 59 7.23 16.12 -4.66
CA GLU A 59 7.02 17.36 -5.45
C GLU A 59 7.67 17.31 -6.84
N GLU A 60 8.78 16.57 -7.02
CA GLU A 60 9.54 16.57 -8.28
C GLU A 60 9.36 15.28 -9.09
N ASN A 61 9.00 14.16 -8.44
CA ASN A 61 8.81 12.87 -9.12
C ASN A 61 7.34 12.42 -9.14
N ILE A 62 6.71 12.17 -7.98
CA ILE A 62 5.40 11.52 -7.93
C ILE A 62 4.29 12.45 -8.45
N LEU A 63 4.05 13.59 -7.81
CA LEU A 63 2.93 14.46 -8.15
C LEU A 63 3.01 15.03 -9.58
N PRO A 64 4.20 15.46 -10.09
CA PRO A 64 4.31 15.88 -11.48
C PRO A 64 3.97 14.80 -12.50
N TYR A 65 4.38 13.55 -12.25
CA TYR A 65 4.02 12.43 -13.12
C TYR A 65 2.50 12.30 -13.27
N TRP A 66 1.79 12.31 -12.16
CA TRP A 66 0.32 12.16 -12.14
C TRP A 66 -0.40 13.37 -12.76
N ILE A 67 0.13 14.57 -12.61
CA ILE A 67 -0.43 15.78 -13.24
C ILE A 67 -0.23 15.77 -14.76
N MET A 68 0.96 15.38 -15.23
CA MET A 68 1.36 15.59 -16.63
C MET A 68 1.11 14.37 -17.51
N LYS A 69 1.16 13.13 -16.96
CA LYS A 69 1.17 11.89 -17.75
C LYS A 69 -0.13 11.10 -17.69
N THR A 70 -0.96 11.33 -16.67
CA THR A 70 -2.11 10.44 -16.43
C THR A 70 -3.47 11.06 -16.74
N LYS A 71 -3.56 12.38 -16.92
CA LYS A 71 -4.82 13.06 -17.27
C LYS A 71 -5.28 12.66 -18.66
N ASP A 72 -6.54 12.23 -18.80
CA ASP A 72 -7.18 12.03 -20.10
C ASP A 72 -7.81 13.34 -20.58
N PRO A 73 -7.29 13.96 -21.65
CA PRO A 73 -7.82 15.22 -22.16
C PRO A 73 -9.12 15.05 -22.95
N VAL A 74 -9.45 13.84 -23.40
CA VAL A 74 -10.59 13.54 -24.26
C VAL A 74 -11.80 13.14 -23.44
N ASN A 75 -11.65 12.11 -22.58
CA ASN A 75 -12.77 11.53 -21.85
C ASN A 75 -12.84 12.02 -20.38
N GLY A 76 -11.99 12.98 -20.00
CA GLY A 76 -11.96 13.45 -18.60
C GLY A 76 -11.22 12.50 -17.65
N GLY A 77 -11.17 12.81 -16.35
CA GLY A 77 -10.52 11.96 -15.35
C GLY A 77 -9.06 11.62 -15.66
N PHE A 78 -8.69 10.37 -15.44
CA PHE A 78 -7.32 9.87 -15.56
C PHE A 78 -7.30 8.52 -16.29
N TYR A 79 -6.25 8.22 -17.02
CA TYR A 79 -6.08 6.94 -17.69
C TYR A 79 -6.04 5.77 -16.70
N GLY A 80 -6.70 4.65 -17.06
CA GLY A 80 -6.75 3.45 -16.24
C GLY A 80 -5.48 2.61 -16.25
N ALA A 81 -4.66 2.73 -17.32
CA ALA A 81 -3.42 1.96 -17.42
C ALA A 81 -2.34 2.69 -18.23
N ILE A 82 -1.11 2.69 -17.70
CA ILE A 82 0.09 3.21 -18.37
C ILE A 82 1.26 2.25 -18.08
N SER A 83 1.98 1.83 -19.12
CA SER A 83 3.12 0.94 -18.98
C SER A 83 4.32 1.61 -18.30
N ASN A 84 5.30 0.83 -17.86
CA ASN A 84 6.56 1.35 -17.32
C ASN A 84 7.29 2.32 -18.26
N LYS A 85 7.13 2.16 -19.57
CA LYS A 85 7.73 3.03 -20.60
C LYS A 85 6.86 4.24 -20.98
N GLY A 86 5.77 4.49 -20.26
CA GLY A 86 4.88 5.63 -20.50
C GLY A 86 3.88 5.43 -21.63
N LYS A 87 3.71 4.21 -22.17
CA LYS A 87 2.69 3.93 -23.18
C LYS A 87 1.32 3.86 -22.50
N VAL A 88 0.42 4.77 -22.87
CA VAL A 88 -0.95 4.82 -22.38
C VAL A 88 -1.79 3.75 -23.09
N ASN A 89 -2.63 3.04 -22.33
CA ASN A 89 -3.77 2.32 -22.85
C ASN A 89 -5.01 3.23 -22.72
N GLU A 90 -5.38 3.90 -23.82
CA GLU A 90 -6.47 4.88 -23.82
C GLU A 90 -7.85 4.26 -23.58
N GLN A 91 -8.00 2.95 -23.84
CA GLN A 91 -9.26 2.21 -23.69
C GLN A 91 -9.30 1.34 -22.41
N ALA A 92 -8.33 1.48 -21.54
CA ALA A 92 -8.35 0.75 -20.28
C ALA A 92 -9.50 1.20 -19.37
N ASP A 93 -10.17 0.24 -18.77
CA ASP A 93 -11.14 0.48 -17.72
C ASP A 93 -10.51 1.24 -16.54
N ARG A 94 -11.32 1.99 -15.83
CA ARG A 94 -10.94 2.83 -14.70
C ARG A 94 -11.57 2.29 -13.43
N SER A 95 -10.75 2.01 -12.43
CA SER A 95 -11.25 1.51 -11.14
C SER A 95 -11.61 2.65 -10.17
N MET A 96 -12.57 2.39 -9.31
CA MET A 96 -12.90 3.28 -8.20
C MET A 96 -11.70 3.47 -7.28
N VAL A 97 -10.95 2.39 -7.01
CA VAL A 97 -9.77 2.42 -6.14
C VAL A 97 -8.71 3.39 -6.66
N LEU A 98 -8.36 3.33 -7.95
CA LEU A 98 -7.38 4.26 -8.52
C LEU A 98 -7.85 5.71 -8.43
N ASN A 99 -9.10 5.98 -8.81
CA ASN A 99 -9.60 7.36 -8.89
C ASN A 99 -9.83 7.99 -7.52
N SER A 100 -10.28 7.24 -6.53
CA SER A 100 -10.38 7.72 -5.14
C SER A 100 -8.99 7.99 -4.54
N ARG A 101 -8.00 7.14 -4.80
CA ARG A 101 -6.60 7.34 -4.39
C ARG A 101 -5.98 8.58 -5.02
N ILE A 102 -6.29 8.89 -6.27
CA ILE A 102 -5.88 10.15 -6.91
C ILE A 102 -6.54 11.35 -6.21
N LEU A 103 -7.85 11.29 -5.94
CA LEU A 103 -8.55 12.34 -5.22
C LEU A 103 -7.93 12.60 -3.85
N TRP A 104 -7.70 11.54 -3.08
CA TRP A 104 -7.07 11.65 -1.76
C TRP A 104 -5.68 12.29 -1.85
N THR A 105 -4.83 11.77 -2.74
CA THR A 105 -3.44 12.26 -2.91
C THR A 105 -3.38 13.75 -3.19
N PHE A 106 -4.17 14.23 -4.15
CA PHE A 106 -4.10 15.64 -4.52
C PHE A 106 -4.82 16.56 -3.54
N SER A 107 -5.81 16.06 -2.82
CA SER A 107 -6.42 16.77 -1.69
C SER A 107 -5.40 16.97 -0.56
N ARG A 108 -4.67 15.92 -0.22
CA ARG A 108 -3.60 15.97 0.79
C ARG A 108 -2.43 16.85 0.33
N ALA A 109 -1.99 16.72 -0.92
CA ALA A 109 -0.95 17.57 -1.47
C ALA A 109 -1.30 19.07 -1.36
N TYR A 110 -2.55 19.44 -1.66
CA TYR A 110 -3.00 20.82 -1.48
C TYR A 110 -2.99 21.26 0.00
N GLN A 111 -3.35 20.39 0.92
CA GLN A 111 -3.29 20.72 2.35
C GLN A 111 -1.85 20.94 2.83
N VAL A 112 -0.89 20.15 2.34
CA VAL A 112 0.52 20.24 2.75
C VAL A 112 1.25 21.39 2.08
N PHE A 113 1.09 21.59 0.77
CA PHE A 113 1.89 22.52 -0.03
C PHE A 113 1.20 23.82 -0.42
N ARG A 114 -0.15 23.87 -0.39
CA ARG A 114 -0.98 25.02 -0.74
C ARG A 114 -0.82 25.52 -2.18
N GLU A 115 -0.38 24.67 -3.09
CA GLU A 115 -0.22 25.04 -4.50
C GLU A 115 -1.51 24.72 -5.31
N GLU A 116 -1.97 25.70 -6.10
CA GLU A 116 -3.21 25.60 -6.86
C GLU A 116 -3.24 24.45 -7.86
N LYS A 117 -2.10 24.05 -8.43
CA LYS A 117 -2.01 22.90 -9.34
C LYS A 117 -2.54 21.59 -8.72
N TYR A 118 -2.35 21.41 -7.41
CA TYR A 118 -2.86 20.25 -6.67
C TYR A 118 -4.37 20.34 -6.47
N LEU A 119 -4.87 21.52 -6.10
CA LEU A 119 -6.31 21.75 -5.96
C LEU A 119 -7.06 21.52 -7.29
N LEU A 120 -6.53 22.03 -8.40
CA LEU A 120 -7.12 21.81 -9.73
C LEU A 120 -7.16 20.34 -10.12
N THR A 121 -6.12 19.59 -9.73
CA THR A 121 -6.05 18.15 -10.00
C THR A 121 -7.02 17.37 -9.08
N ALA A 122 -7.14 17.74 -7.81
CA ALA A 122 -8.14 17.18 -6.89
C ALA A 122 -9.58 17.47 -7.38
N ARG A 123 -9.87 18.70 -7.82
CA ARG A 123 -11.19 19.06 -8.41
C ARG A 123 -11.52 18.22 -9.65
N ARG A 124 -10.53 17.93 -10.50
CA ARG A 124 -10.70 17.05 -11.66
C ARG A 124 -11.07 15.63 -11.22
N ALA A 125 -10.37 15.08 -10.23
CA ALA A 125 -10.65 13.75 -9.69
C ALA A 125 -12.04 13.69 -9.04
N TYR A 126 -12.37 14.65 -8.18
CA TYR A 126 -13.68 14.74 -7.53
C TYR A 126 -14.83 14.79 -8.52
N ARG A 127 -14.75 15.69 -9.53
CA ARG A 127 -15.76 15.80 -10.57
C ARG A 127 -15.94 14.47 -11.31
N TYR A 128 -14.85 13.81 -11.69
CA TYR A 128 -14.91 12.54 -12.40
C TYR A 128 -15.56 11.42 -11.56
N LEU A 129 -15.22 11.33 -10.27
CA LEU A 129 -15.87 10.38 -9.36
C LEU A 129 -17.36 10.66 -9.22
N LYS A 130 -17.74 11.92 -9.08
CA LYS A 130 -19.13 12.33 -8.95
C LYS A 130 -19.96 12.05 -10.21
N GLU A 131 -19.42 12.33 -11.40
CA GLU A 131 -20.13 12.26 -12.67
C GLU A 131 -20.18 10.86 -13.27
N HIS A 132 -19.21 9.97 -12.96
CA HIS A 132 -19.05 8.69 -13.63
C HIS A 132 -19.06 7.48 -12.70
N PHE A 133 -18.63 7.62 -11.45
CA PHE A 133 -18.59 6.49 -10.51
C PHE A 133 -19.79 6.47 -9.55
N TRP A 134 -20.40 7.61 -9.28
CA TRP A 134 -21.57 7.65 -8.40
C TRP A 134 -22.80 7.06 -9.08
N ASP A 135 -23.45 6.10 -8.41
CA ASP A 135 -24.71 5.50 -8.86
C ASP A 135 -25.90 6.36 -8.40
N ASP A 136 -26.50 7.10 -9.33
CA ASP A 136 -27.65 7.99 -9.00
C ASP A 136 -28.95 7.21 -8.71
N GLU A 137 -29.02 5.91 -9.05
CA GLU A 137 -30.23 5.10 -8.84
C GLU A 137 -30.21 4.37 -7.48
N HIS A 138 -29.06 3.75 -7.12
CA HIS A 138 -28.91 2.95 -5.90
C HIS A 138 -27.96 3.56 -4.88
N ASP A 139 -27.36 4.70 -5.19
CA ASP A 139 -26.29 5.33 -4.42
C ASP A 139 -25.02 4.46 -4.29
N GLY A 140 -23.96 4.99 -3.65
CA GLY A 140 -22.66 4.34 -3.60
C GLY A 140 -21.90 4.46 -4.93
N PHE A 141 -20.77 3.76 -5.02
CA PHE A 141 -19.89 3.87 -6.16
C PHE A 141 -19.87 2.57 -6.97
N TYR A 142 -19.77 2.68 -8.30
CA TYR A 142 -19.45 1.56 -9.17
C TYR A 142 -18.01 1.09 -8.92
N TRP A 143 -17.76 -0.22 -8.97
CA TRP A 143 -16.40 -0.77 -8.87
C TRP A 143 -15.50 -0.29 -10.01
N SER A 144 -16.02 -0.32 -11.25
CA SER A 144 -15.28 0.17 -12.42
C SER A 144 -16.19 0.78 -13.50
N VAL A 145 -15.57 1.68 -14.29
CA VAL A 145 -16.17 2.27 -15.48
C VAL A 145 -15.21 2.09 -16.68
N ASP A 146 -15.73 2.12 -17.90
CA ASP A 146 -14.90 2.11 -19.09
C ASP A 146 -14.17 3.45 -19.29
N TYR A 147 -13.36 3.53 -20.33
CA TYR A 147 -12.60 4.73 -20.66
C TYR A 147 -13.48 5.96 -20.97
N GLN A 148 -14.75 5.77 -21.32
CA GLN A 148 -15.73 6.83 -21.57
C GLN A 148 -16.54 7.20 -20.32
N GLY A 149 -16.31 6.52 -19.20
CA GLY A 149 -17.01 6.77 -17.93
C GLY A 149 -18.33 6.02 -17.76
N LYS A 150 -18.61 5.00 -18.58
CA LYS A 150 -19.79 4.16 -18.48
C LYS A 150 -19.51 2.98 -17.55
N ALA A 151 -20.47 2.65 -16.66
CA ALA A 151 -20.32 1.54 -15.72
C ALA A 151 -20.04 0.21 -16.46
N VAL A 152 -18.96 -0.48 -16.05
CA VAL A 152 -18.56 -1.82 -16.51
C VAL A 152 -18.89 -2.84 -15.43
N ASP A 153 -18.41 -2.60 -14.22
CA ASP A 153 -18.76 -3.37 -13.05
C ASP A 153 -19.48 -2.46 -12.04
N PRO A 154 -20.81 -2.59 -11.94
CA PRO A 154 -21.61 -1.74 -11.06
C PRO A 154 -21.68 -2.25 -9.62
N SER A 155 -21.02 -3.37 -9.27
CA SER A 155 -21.03 -3.95 -7.93
C SER A 155 -20.55 -2.96 -6.86
N LYS A 156 -21.05 -3.14 -5.64
CA LYS A 156 -20.66 -2.36 -4.46
C LYS A 156 -19.62 -3.17 -3.68
N GLN A 157 -18.36 -2.85 -3.90
CA GLN A 157 -17.23 -3.43 -3.17
C GLN A 157 -16.93 -2.56 -1.96
N ILE A 158 -17.06 -3.08 -0.76
CA ILE A 158 -16.91 -2.31 0.48
C ILE A 158 -15.54 -1.68 0.62
N TYR A 159 -14.51 -2.36 0.14
CA TYR A 159 -13.18 -1.78 -0.01
C TYR A 159 -13.19 -0.46 -0.82
N ALA A 160 -13.87 -0.43 -1.95
CA ALA A 160 -13.96 0.76 -2.81
C ALA A 160 -14.87 1.85 -2.20
N GLU A 161 -15.96 1.46 -1.55
CA GLU A 161 -16.83 2.38 -0.83
C GLU A 161 -16.07 3.07 0.32
N ALA A 162 -15.23 2.33 1.05
CA ALA A 162 -14.34 2.89 2.08
C ALA A 162 -13.37 3.92 1.48
N PHE A 163 -12.71 3.62 0.36
CA PHE A 163 -11.89 4.60 -0.35
C PHE A 163 -12.69 5.80 -0.87
N GLY A 164 -13.96 5.61 -1.22
CA GLY A 164 -14.90 6.68 -1.53
C GLY A 164 -15.07 7.63 -0.35
N ILE A 165 -15.41 7.11 0.83
CA ILE A 165 -15.53 7.89 2.08
C ILE A 165 -14.21 8.63 2.37
N TYR A 166 -13.08 7.90 2.32
CA TYR A 166 -11.76 8.40 2.65
C TYR A 166 -11.36 9.59 1.78
N SER A 167 -11.52 9.45 0.47
CA SER A 167 -11.14 10.49 -0.49
C SER A 167 -12.08 11.69 -0.46
N MET A 168 -13.40 11.48 -0.30
CA MET A 168 -14.37 12.55 -0.20
C MET A 168 -14.20 13.37 1.09
N ALA A 169 -13.93 12.72 2.23
CA ALA A 169 -13.61 13.39 3.49
C ALA A 169 -12.32 14.21 3.39
N GLU A 170 -11.29 13.68 2.73
CA GLU A 170 -10.02 14.38 2.53
C GLU A 170 -10.17 15.59 1.59
N TYR A 171 -11.01 15.46 0.55
CA TYR A 171 -11.34 16.57 -0.33
C TYR A 171 -12.12 17.68 0.41
N PHE A 172 -13.04 17.31 1.31
CA PHE A 172 -13.70 18.27 2.18
C PHE A 172 -12.71 19.02 3.09
N LYS A 173 -11.74 18.33 3.69
CA LYS A 173 -10.68 18.97 4.48
C LYS A 173 -9.89 19.99 3.67
N ALA A 174 -9.61 19.66 2.41
CA ALA A 174 -8.84 20.51 1.50
C ALA A 174 -9.61 21.76 1.02
N THR A 175 -10.93 21.63 0.81
CA THR A 175 -11.71 22.62 0.05
C THR A 175 -12.89 23.24 0.82
N GLY A 176 -13.40 22.58 1.85
CA GLY A 176 -14.66 22.92 2.50
C GLY A 176 -15.91 22.53 1.69
N ASP A 177 -15.77 21.73 0.64
CA ASP A 177 -16.88 21.31 -0.24
C ASP A 177 -17.88 20.44 0.50
N LYS A 178 -19.06 21.00 0.79
CA LYS A 178 -20.09 20.32 1.58
C LYS A 178 -20.72 19.13 0.86
N GLU A 179 -20.76 19.14 -0.48
CA GLU A 179 -21.32 18.04 -1.26
C GLU A 179 -20.45 16.78 -1.11
N SER A 180 -19.12 16.94 -1.13
CA SER A 180 -18.21 15.81 -0.91
C SER A 180 -18.40 15.19 0.47
N LEU A 181 -18.56 16.02 1.52
CA LEU A 181 -18.83 15.51 2.87
C LEU A 181 -20.18 14.79 2.95
N GLU A 182 -21.23 15.31 2.31
CA GLU A 182 -22.54 14.62 2.30
C GLU A 182 -22.49 13.30 1.54
N LYS A 183 -21.71 13.20 0.45
CA LYS A 183 -21.46 11.91 -0.22
C LYS A 183 -20.72 10.92 0.69
N ALA A 184 -19.66 11.35 1.38
CA ALA A 184 -18.97 10.51 2.37
C ALA A 184 -19.91 9.99 3.46
N LYS A 185 -20.75 10.87 4.03
CA LYS A 185 -21.75 10.49 5.04
C LYS A 185 -22.82 9.54 4.49
N LYS A 186 -23.24 9.75 3.24
CA LYS A 186 -24.23 8.90 2.59
C LYS A 186 -23.67 7.52 2.36
N THR A 187 -22.45 7.41 1.84
CA THR A 187 -21.75 6.12 1.67
C THR A 187 -21.55 5.42 3.01
N TYR A 188 -21.15 6.12 4.07
CA TYR A 188 -21.10 5.57 5.42
C TYR A 188 -22.43 4.93 5.84
N ARG A 189 -23.55 5.65 5.69
CA ARG A 189 -24.88 5.12 6.07
C ARG A 189 -25.29 3.91 5.22
N LEU A 190 -24.88 3.84 3.96
CA LEU A 190 -25.12 2.67 3.10
C LEU A 190 -24.33 1.46 3.58
N MET A 191 -23.04 1.64 3.90
CA MET A 191 -22.22 0.58 4.44
C MET A 191 -22.77 0.06 5.77
N GLU A 192 -23.18 0.96 6.68
CA GLU A 192 -23.82 0.57 7.95
C GLU A 192 -25.13 -0.21 7.74
N LYS A 193 -25.93 0.19 6.77
CA LYS A 193 -27.23 -0.43 6.51
C LYS A 193 -27.13 -1.81 5.83
N HIS A 194 -26.16 -1.98 4.93
CA HIS A 194 -26.13 -3.12 4.02
C HIS A 194 -24.99 -4.09 4.30
N SER A 195 -23.84 -3.60 4.75
CA SER A 195 -22.63 -4.40 4.90
C SER A 195 -22.26 -4.71 6.35
N HIS A 196 -22.69 -3.90 7.32
CA HIS A 196 -22.38 -4.16 8.72
C HIS A 196 -23.05 -5.48 9.18
N ASP A 197 -22.27 -6.36 9.81
CA ASP A 197 -22.77 -7.59 10.42
C ASP A 197 -23.24 -7.32 11.86
N ASP A 198 -24.53 -7.22 12.04
CA ASP A 198 -25.14 -6.94 13.36
C ASP A 198 -24.93 -8.07 14.38
N LYS A 199 -24.61 -9.28 13.92
CA LYS A 199 -24.45 -10.46 14.78
C LYS A 199 -23.01 -10.58 15.29
N ASN A 200 -22.02 -10.53 14.37
CA ASN A 200 -20.63 -10.82 14.68
C ASN A 200 -19.73 -9.57 14.61
N GLY A 201 -20.29 -8.43 14.21
CA GLY A 201 -19.54 -7.20 13.94
C GLY A 201 -18.75 -7.21 12.64
N GLY A 202 -18.21 -6.05 12.26
CA GLY A 202 -17.45 -5.87 11.03
C GLY A 202 -18.31 -5.80 9.77
N TYR A 203 -17.71 -6.03 8.60
CA TYR A 203 -18.33 -5.73 7.31
C TYR A 203 -18.16 -6.87 6.32
N PHE A 204 -19.25 -7.19 5.58
CA PHE A 204 -19.22 -8.10 4.43
C PHE A 204 -18.59 -7.40 3.21
N GLU A 205 -17.94 -8.18 2.32
CA GLU A 205 -17.05 -7.67 1.27
C GLU A 205 -17.76 -6.99 0.10
N ALA A 206 -18.86 -7.60 -0.42
CA ALA A 206 -19.38 -7.21 -1.72
C ALA A 206 -20.89 -7.42 -1.88
N PHE A 207 -21.49 -6.55 -2.67
CA PHE A 207 -22.90 -6.51 -3.01
C PHE A 207 -23.10 -6.29 -4.50
N GLU A 208 -24.25 -6.70 -5.00
CA GLU A 208 -24.72 -6.33 -6.33
C GLU A 208 -24.99 -4.81 -6.38
N ARG A 209 -25.25 -4.29 -7.56
CA ARG A 209 -25.50 -2.85 -7.77
C ARG A 209 -26.57 -2.28 -6.82
N ASP A 210 -27.63 -3.04 -6.56
CA ASP A 210 -28.77 -2.67 -5.72
C ASP A 210 -28.59 -2.96 -4.22
N TRP A 211 -27.35 -3.26 -3.80
CA TRP A 211 -26.98 -3.62 -2.44
C TRP A 211 -27.53 -4.98 -1.96
N THR A 212 -28.04 -5.83 -2.84
CA THR A 212 -28.30 -7.23 -2.48
C THR A 212 -26.97 -7.98 -2.34
N PRO A 213 -26.86 -9.00 -1.45
CA PRO A 213 -25.62 -9.75 -1.28
C PRO A 213 -25.11 -10.37 -2.57
N SER A 214 -23.83 -10.16 -2.88
CA SER A 214 -23.23 -10.70 -4.11
C SER A 214 -22.88 -12.18 -4.00
N GLY A 215 -23.05 -12.89 -5.12
CA GLY A 215 -22.57 -14.28 -5.25
C GLY A 215 -21.06 -14.39 -5.48
N ASP A 216 -20.39 -13.33 -5.98
CA ASP A 216 -18.93 -13.23 -6.11
C ASP A 216 -18.38 -12.12 -5.22
N ILE A 217 -17.76 -12.53 -4.13
CA ILE A 217 -17.26 -11.68 -3.05
C ILE A 217 -15.74 -11.45 -3.11
N ARG A 218 -15.08 -11.76 -4.27
CA ARG A 218 -13.64 -11.59 -4.41
C ARG A 218 -13.28 -10.15 -4.79
N ILE A 219 -12.34 -9.56 -4.07
CA ILE A 219 -11.74 -8.27 -4.43
C ILE A 219 -10.74 -8.49 -5.57
N GLY A 220 -11.06 -7.99 -6.78
CA GLY A 220 -10.14 -8.05 -7.92
C GLY A 220 -9.93 -9.43 -8.55
N GLY A 221 -10.74 -10.44 -8.24
CA GLY A 221 -10.81 -11.73 -8.92
C GLY A 221 -9.68 -12.73 -8.64
N LYS A 222 -8.68 -12.37 -7.83
CA LYS A 222 -7.54 -13.22 -7.48
C LYS A 222 -7.50 -13.64 -6.01
N GLU A 223 -8.20 -12.93 -5.15
CA GLU A 223 -8.23 -13.21 -3.73
C GLU A 223 -9.14 -14.40 -3.41
N MET A 224 -8.98 -14.93 -2.20
CA MET A 224 -9.84 -16.01 -1.70
C MET A 224 -11.30 -15.53 -1.64
N LYS A 225 -12.23 -16.39 -2.03
CA LYS A 225 -13.65 -16.13 -1.85
C LYS A 225 -13.98 -16.18 -0.36
N THR A 226 -14.18 -15.02 0.25
CA THR A 226 -14.39 -14.88 1.70
C THR A 226 -15.48 -13.87 1.99
N LEU A 227 -16.16 -14.01 3.12
CA LEU A 227 -17.20 -13.08 3.55
C LEU A 227 -16.61 -11.85 4.23
N LYS A 228 -15.46 -12.00 4.91
CA LYS A 228 -14.75 -10.92 5.60
C LYS A 228 -13.25 -11.04 5.36
N SER A 229 -12.57 -9.92 5.09
CA SER A 229 -11.12 -9.86 4.97
C SER A 229 -10.51 -8.80 5.88
N MET A 230 -9.28 -9.04 6.32
CA MET A 230 -8.48 -8.06 7.05
C MET A 230 -8.32 -6.78 6.23
N ASN A 231 -8.06 -6.90 4.92
CA ASN A 231 -7.79 -5.79 4.03
C ASN A 231 -8.97 -4.80 3.96
N THR A 232 -10.18 -5.29 3.75
CA THR A 232 -11.39 -4.44 3.78
C THR A 232 -11.58 -3.79 5.15
N HIS A 233 -11.43 -4.56 6.24
CA HIS A 233 -11.58 -4.03 7.59
C HIS A 233 -10.56 -2.94 7.92
N LEU A 234 -9.31 -3.09 7.46
CA LEU A 234 -8.25 -2.08 7.67
C LEU A 234 -8.61 -0.76 6.98
N HIS A 235 -9.08 -0.82 5.74
CA HIS A 235 -9.41 0.41 5.00
C HIS A 235 -10.77 1.00 5.38
N VAL A 236 -11.71 0.22 5.92
CA VAL A 236 -12.91 0.75 6.58
C VAL A 236 -12.51 1.53 7.85
N LEU A 237 -11.61 0.97 8.67
CA LEU A 237 -11.09 1.66 9.85
C LEU A 237 -10.39 2.97 9.48
N GLU A 238 -9.54 2.95 8.47
CA GLU A 238 -8.85 4.13 7.94
C GLU A 238 -9.83 5.21 7.47
N ALA A 239 -10.80 4.83 6.65
CA ALA A 239 -11.81 5.74 6.11
C ALA A 239 -12.70 6.35 7.22
N TYR A 240 -13.12 5.55 8.18
CA TYR A 240 -13.96 6.01 9.29
C TYR A 240 -13.18 6.91 10.25
N THR A 241 -11.92 6.60 10.51
CA THR A 241 -11.02 7.48 11.29
C THR A 241 -10.84 8.84 10.62
N ASN A 242 -10.66 8.87 9.29
CA ASN A 242 -10.54 10.08 8.51
C ASN A 242 -11.84 10.90 8.51
N LEU A 243 -13.00 10.25 8.31
CA LEU A 243 -14.32 10.87 8.36
C LEU A 243 -14.62 11.43 9.75
N TYR A 244 -14.25 10.72 10.83
CA TYR A 244 -14.42 11.17 12.21
C TYR A 244 -13.66 12.47 12.50
N GLY A 245 -12.58 12.73 11.81
CA GLY A 245 -11.85 13.99 11.88
C GLY A 245 -12.67 15.22 11.46
N VAL A 246 -13.70 15.05 10.63
CA VAL A 246 -14.56 16.13 10.07
C VAL A 246 -16.04 16.00 10.42
N TRP A 247 -16.46 14.82 10.84
CA TRP A 247 -17.85 14.55 11.22
C TRP A 247 -17.90 13.61 12.41
N ARG A 248 -17.90 14.19 13.61
CA ARG A 248 -17.93 13.43 14.89
C ARG A 248 -19.34 13.12 15.29
N THR A 249 -19.65 11.82 15.41
CA THR A 249 -20.90 11.29 15.96
C THR A 249 -20.58 10.13 16.88
N ASP A 250 -21.44 9.88 17.87
CA ASP A 250 -21.28 8.75 18.78
C ASP A 250 -21.36 7.40 18.05
N GLU A 251 -22.16 7.35 16.98
CA GLU A 251 -22.29 6.15 16.16
C GLU A 251 -20.98 5.83 15.41
N LEU A 252 -20.38 6.81 14.74
CA LEU A 252 -19.10 6.61 14.04
C LEU A 252 -17.98 6.30 15.03
N GLU A 253 -17.96 6.94 16.21
CA GLU A 253 -17.03 6.59 17.29
C GLU A 253 -17.19 5.12 17.71
N LYS A 254 -18.45 4.67 17.92
CA LYS A 254 -18.74 3.28 18.27
C LYS A 254 -18.20 2.32 17.20
N ARG A 255 -18.35 2.62 15.91
CA ARG A 255 -17.85 1.78 14.82
C ARG A 255 -16.33 1.71 14.76
N ILE A 256 -15.64 2.83 14.98
CA ILE A 256 -14.17 2.83 15.06
C ILE A 256 -13.69 1.98 16.25
N ARG A 257 -14.37 2.05 17.40
CA ARG A 257 -14.07 1.20 18.57
C ARG A 257 -14.31 -0.28 18.29
N GLU A 258 -15.43 -0.61 17.65
CA GLU A 258 -15.77 -1.97 17.24
C GLU A 258 -14.71 -2.54 16.30
N MET A 259 -14.36 -1.81 15.24
CA MET A 259 -13.33 -2.22 14.29
C MET A 259 -11.97 -2.43 14.97
N THR A 260 -11.57 -1.52 15.85
CA THR A 260 -10.34 -1.67 16.62
C THR A 260 -10.39 -2.91 17.52
N GLY A 261 -11.55 -3.20 18.11
CA GLY A 261 -11.81 -4.43 18.88
C GLY A 261 -11.67 -5.69 18.04
N ILE A 262 -12.25 -5.71 16.83
CA ILE A 262 -12.15 -6.83 15.89
C ILE A 262 -10.68 -7.11 15.52
N PHE A 263 -9.88 -6.08 15.27
CA PHE A 263 -8.43 -6.26 15.05
C PHE A 263 -7.76 -6.92 16.25
N LEU A 264 -8.03 -6.47 17.46
CA LEU A 264 -7.41 -6.99 18.68
C LEU A 264 -7.86 -8.41 19.04
N GLU A 265 -9.08 -8.80 18.69
CA GLU A 265 -9.70 -10.06 19.13
C GLU A 265 -9.62 -11.16 18.07
N HIS A 266 -9.73 -10.81 16.78
CA HIS A 266 -9.88 -11.76 15.68
C HIS A 266 -8.79 -11.67 14.61
N ILE A 267 -8.35 -10.46 14.26
CA ILE A 267 -7.44 -10.28 13.11
C ILE A 267 -5.98 -10.48 13.51
N ILE A 268 -5.57 -9.99 14.68
CA ILE A 268 -4.18 -10.09 15.14
C ILE A 268 -3.93 -11.46 15.76
N ASN A 269 -3.10 -12.27 15.13
CA ASN A 269 -2.61 -13.50 15.72
C ASN A 269 -1.66 -13.18 16.88
N ARG A 270 -2.01 -13.60 18.09
CA ARG A 270 -1.25 -13.29 19.30
C ARG A 270 0.00 -14.16 19.48
N GLU A 271 0.12 -15.26 18.73
CA GLU A 271 1.24 -16.19 18.84
C GLU A 271 2.42 -15.74 17.97
N ASN A 272 2.15 -15.37 16.70
CA ASN A 272 3.18 -14.97 15.75
C ASN A 272 3.20 -13.47 15.43
N HIS A 273 2.23 -12.70 15.92
CA HIS A 273 2.08 -11.26 15.73
C HIS A 273 1.87 -10.80 14.28
N HIS A 274 1.31 -11.66 13.41
CA HIS A 274 0.85 -11.30 12.07
C HIS A 274 -0.66 -11.14 12.02
N PHE A 275 -1.17 -10.56 10.94
CA PHE A 275 -2.60 -10.53 10.69
C PHE A 275 -3.07 -11.81 10.02
N HIS A 276 -4.17 -12.38 10.49
CA HIS A 276 -4.99 -13.29 9.70
C HIS A 276 -5.68 -12.51 8.59
N LEU A 277 -5.73 -13.05 7.37
CA LEU A 277 -6.15 -12.27 6.21
C LEU A 277 -7.61 -12.51 5.82
N TYR A 278 -8.12 -13.73 5.95
CA TYR A 278 -9.42 -14.13 5.43
C TYR A 278 -10.24 -14.89 6.47
N PHE A 279 -11.55 -14.61 6.52
CA PHE A 279 -12.44 -15.13 7.55
C PHE A 279 -13.79 -15.51 6.96
N ASN A 280 -14.47 -16.47 7.61
CA ASN A 280 -15.90 -16.65 7.45
C ASN A 280 -16.68 -15.57 8.23
N GLU A 281 -18.01 -15.71 8.29
CA GLU A 281 -18.90 -14.77 9.00
C GLU A 281 -18.56 -14.64 10.48
N GLU A 282 -18.21 -15.74 11.14
CA GLU A 282 -17.90 -15.84 12.57
C GLU A 282 -16.42 -15.55 12.93
N TYR A 283 -15.63 -15.07 11.99
CA TYR A 283 -14.19 -14.84 12.13
C TYR A 283 -13.33 -16.10 12.31
N GLU A 284 -13.82 -17.28 11.87
CA GLU A 284 -12.92 -18.43 11.71
C GLU A 284 -11.92 -18.16 10.60
N VAL A 285 -10.64 -18.40 10.89
CA VAL A 285 -9.54 -18.13 9.96
C VAL A 285 -9.53 -19.12 8.81
N LEU A 286 -9.48 -18.63 7.58
CA LEU A 286 -9.53 -19.43 6.35
C LEU A 286 -8.18 -19.57 5.64
N SER A 287 -7.14 -18.83 6.06
CA SER A 287 -5.82 -18.81 5.42
C SER A 287 -4.73 -18.59 6.45
N GLU A 288 -3.59 -19.26 6.25
CA GLU A 288 -2.36 -19.04 7.02
C GLU A 288 -1.37 -18.11 6.31
N GLU A 289 -1.81 -17.45 5.24
CA GLU A 289 -1.02 -16.50 4.49
C GLU A 289 -0.66 -15.26 5.36
N ILE A 290 0.58 -14.79 5.23
CA ILE A 290 1.14 -13.63 5.92
C ILE A 290 1.43 -12.54 4.90
N SER A 291 0.99 -11.31 5.18
CA SER A 291 1.27 -10.14 4.36
C SER A 291 2.02 -9.10 5.18
N TYR A 292 3.34 -9.11 5.08
CA TYR A 292 4.20 -8.19 5.85
C TYR A 292 3.90 -6.70 5.57
N GLY A 293 3.43 -6.40 4.36
CA GLY A 293 3.01 -5.04 4.01
C GLY A 293 1.80 -4.58 4.83
N HIS A 294 0.78 -5.43 4.95
CA HIS A 294 -0.41 -5.11 5.75
C HIS A 294 -0.11 -5.11 7.25
N ASP A 295 0.74 -6.02 7.72
CA ASP A 295 1.17 -6.05 9.10
C ASP A 295 1.75 -4.69 9.51
N ILE A 296 2.75 -4.21 8.77
CA ILE A 296 3.38 -2.94 9.10
C ILE A 296 2.48 -1.72 8.87
N GLU A 297 1.60 -1.75 7.85
CA GLU A 297 0.59 -0.71 7.60
C GLU A 297 -0.40 -0.63 8.77
N GLY A 298 -0.93 -1.77 9.21
CA GLY A 298 -1.90 -1.82 10.30
C GLY A 298 -1.35 -1.29 11.63
N THR A 299 -0.02 -1.37 11.87
CA THR A 299 0.57 -0.87 13.13
C THR A 299 0.30 0.62 13.36
N TRP A 300 0.37 1.43 12.32
CA TRP A 300 0.21 2.86 12.46
C TRP A 300 -1.25 3.30 12.22
N LEU A 301 -2.01 2.63 11.35
CA LEU A 301 -3.44 2.93 11.15
C LEU A 301 -4.28 2.64 12.41
N LEU A 302 -4.02 1.51 13.08
CA LEU A 302 -4.66 1.21 14.35
C LEU A 302 -4.31 2.25 15.44
N TYR A 303 -3.06 2.70 15.47
CA TYR A 303 -2.64 3.70 16.44
C TYR A 303 -3.30 5.06 16.16
N GLU A 304 -3.43 5.48 14.90
CA GLU A 304 -4.15 6.70 14.52
C GLU A 304 -5.63 6.64 14.89
N ALA A 305 -6.29 5.49 14.71
CA ALA A 305 -7.67 5.30 15.14
C ALA A 305 -7.81 5.51 16.66
N ALA A 306 -6.93 4.92 17.45
CA ALA A 306 -6.91 5.10 18.91
C ALA A 306 -6.60 6.55 19.32
N GLU A 307 -5.75 7.26 18.58
CA GLU A 307 -5.50 8.69 18.78
C GLU A 307 -6.72 9.55 18.49
N ALA A 308 -7.42 9.29 17.38
CA ALA A 308 -8.65 9.99 17.00
C ALA A 308 -9.75 9.85 18.06
N LEU A 309 -9.85 8.68 18.67
CA LEU A 309 -10.76 8.38 19.79
C LEU A 309 -10.37 9.04 21.11
N ARG A 310 -9.13 9.55 21.24
CA ARG A 310 -8.56 10.13 22.49
C ARG A 310 -8.61 9.18 23.69
N ASP A 311 -8.55 7.88 23.44
CA ASP A 311 -8.60 6.84 24.46
C ASP A 311 -7.18 6.37 24.84
N ASN A 312 -6.67 6.85 25.95
CA ASN A 312 -5.31 6.54 26.39
C ASN A 312 -5.11 5.06 26.74
N LYS A 313 -6.15 4.36 27.21
CA LYS A 313 -6.06 2.93 27.51
C LYS A 313 -5.94 2.11 26.21
N LEU A 314 -6.77 2.44 25.24
CA LEU A 314 -6.73 1.82 23.91
C LEU A 314 -5.41 2.14 23.20
N LYS A 315 -4.94 3.38 23.24
CA LYS A 315 -3.62 3.77 22.71
C LYS A 315 -2.48 2.93 23.26
N GLU A 316 -2.45 2.73 24.57
CA GLU A 316 -1.39 1.92 25.20
C GLU A 316 -1.50 0.43 24.83
N GLN A 317 -2.71 -0.10 24.69
CA GLN A 317 -2.94 -1.46 24.22
C GLN A 317 -2.46 -1.63 22.77
N ILE A 318 -2.88 -0.73 21.87
CA ILE A 318 -2.45 -0.73 20.46
C ILE A 318 -0.95 -0.52 20.33
N ARG A 319 -0.35 0.39 21.11
CA ARG A 319 1.10 0.61 21.12
C ARG A 319 1.87 -0.70 21.34
N LYS A 320 1.46 -1.50 22.33
CA LYS A 320 2.12 -2.79 22.63
C LYS A 320 2.00 -3.76 21.46
N VAL A 321 0.81 -3.89 20.90
CA VAL A 321 0.54 -4.79 19.78
C VAL A 321 1.29 -4.34 18.52
N ALA A 322 1.27 -3.05 18.21
CA ALA A 322 1.98 -2.48 17.07
C ALA A 322 3.49 -2.71 17.14
N LEU A 323 4.08 -2.64 18.34
CA LEU A 323 5.51 -2.94 18.51
C LEU A 323 5.84 -4.41 18.32
N ASN A 324 4.96 -5.33 18.74
CA ASN A 324 5.15 -6.77 18.53
C ASN A 324 5.05 -7.11 17.02
N ILE A 325 4.06 -6.56 16.33
CA ILE A 325 3.91 -6.72 14.87
C ILE A 325 5.13 -6.14 14.14
N ALA A 326 5.59 -4.94 14.54
CA ALA A 326 6.77 -4.33 13.93
C ALA A 326 8.05 -5.14 14.19
N ASP A 327 8.17 -5.81 15.34
CA ASP A 327 9.29 -6.73 15.62
C ASP A 327 9.23 -7.96 14.71
N ALA A 328 8.08 -8.64 14.60
CA ALA A 328 7.91 -9.80 13.73
C ALA A 328 8.16 -9.43 12.26
N THR A 329 7.56 -8.34 11.78
CA THR A 329 7.78 -7.87 10.39
C THR A 329 9.24 -7.53 10.11
N LEU A 330 9.96 -6.93 11.06
CA LEU A 330 11.38 -6.60 10.91
C LEU A 330 12.26 -7.85 10.86
N GLU A 331 11.96 -8.84 11.68
CA GLU A 331 12.77 -10.05 11.83
C GLU A 331 12.53 -11.04 10.69
N GLU A 332 11.31 -11.16 10.18
CA GLU A 332 10.90 -12.17 9.22
C GLU A 332 10.72 -11.62 7.79
N GLY A 333 10.21 -10.40 7.67
CA GLY A 333 9.81 -9.82 6.38
C GLY A 333 10.86 -8.93 5.72
N MET A 334 11.81 -8.36 6.48
CA MET A 334 12.80 -7.42 5.92
C MET A 334 14.08 -8.12 5.48
N ASP A 335 14.38 -8.06 4.19
CA ASP A 335 15.64 -8.52 3.63
C ASP A 335 16.85 -7.64 4.02
N PRO A 336 18.09 -8.18 3.96
CA PRO A 336 19.30 -7.42 4.27
C PRO A 336 19.53 -6.16 3.44
N ASP A 337 18.93 -6.02 2.26
CA ASP A 337 18.98 -4.81 1.44
C ASP A 337 17.99 -3.70 1.85
N GLY A 338 17.10 -3.99 2.82
CA GLY A 338 16.09 -3.07 3.31
C GLY A 338 14.73 -3.17 2.60
N GLY A 339 14.62 -4.03 1.61
CA GLY A 339 13.33 -4.31 0.95
C GLY A 339 12.48 -5.28 1.76
N LEU A 340 11.18 -4.99 1.84
CA LEU A 340 10.20 -5.84 2.51
C LEU A 340 9.66 -6.90 1.54
N ILE A 341 9.71 -8.16 1.93
CA ILE A 341 9.12 -9.30 1.22
C ILE A 341 7.60 -9.15 1.18
N TYR A 342 6.98 -9.63 0.09
CA TYR A 342 5.54 -9.42 -0.11
C TYR A 342 4.69 -10.34 0.75
N GLU A 343 4.89 -11.67 0.63
CA GLU A 343 4.05 -12.68 1.29
C GLU A 343 4.86 -13.88 1.78
N ALA A 344 4.37 -14.50 2.85
CA ALA A 344 4.87 -15.72 3.44
C ALA A 344 3.72 -16.60 3.96
N SER A 345 4.07 -17.77 4.45
CA SER A 345 3.24 -18.68 5.26
C SER A 345 4.08 -19.20 6.42
N PRO A 346 3.53 -19.98 7.35
CA PRO A 346 4.32 -20.62 8.41
C PRO A 346 5.49 -21.50 7.91
N GLU A 347 5.39 -21.99 6.67
CA GLU A 347 6.46 -22.79 6.03
C GLU A 347 7.56 -21.92 5.42
N GLY A 348 7.39 -20.62 5.32
CA GLY A 348 8.36 -19.67 4.78
C GLY A 348 7.82 -18.74 3.70
N VAL A 349 8.72 -18.10 2.98
CA VAL A 349 8.39 -17.10 1.95
C VAL A 349 7.67 -17.75 0.77
N THR A 350 6.46 -17.27 0.46
CA THR A 350 5.64 -17.75 -0.67
C THR A 350 5.75 -16.84 -1.88
N ASN A 351 5.92 -15.53 -1.66
CA ASN A 351 6.05 -14.53 -2.72
C ASN A 351 7.15 -13.52 -2.37
N PRO A 352 8.39 -13.71 -2.88
CA PRO A 352 9.54 -12.91 -2.48
C PRO A 352 9.64 -11.55 -3.17
N VAL A 353 8.72 -11.16 -4.05
CA VAL A 353 8.77 -9.88 -4.75
C VAL A 353 8.73 -8.71 -3.76
N LYS A 354 9.31 -7.57 -4.16
CA LYS A 354 9.29 -6.34 -3.39
C LYS A 354 8.40 -5.33 -4.11
N SER A 355 7.12 -5.28 -3.69
CA SER A 355 6.10 -4.43 -4.28
C SER A 355 6.17 -3.01 -3.70
N TRP A 356 5.78 -2.00 -4.45
CA TRP A 356 5.91 -0.57 -4.10
C TRP A 356 5.20 -0.16 -2.80
N TRP A 357 3.99 -0.69 -2.58
CA TRP A 357 3.18 -0.26 -1.44
C TRP A 357 3.70 -0.81 -0.10
N PRO A 358 4.11 -2.08 0.04
CA PRO A 358 4.73 -2.53 1.29
C PRO A 358 6.01 -1.77 1.63
N GLN A 359 6.80 -1.36 0.62
CA GLN A 359 8.00 -0.56 0.87
C GLN A 359 7.64 0.83 1.40
N ALA A 360 6.60 1.47 0.85
CA ALA A 360 6.11 2.73 1.37
C ALA A 360 5.59 2.60 2.80
N GLU A 361 4.79 1.56 3.07
CA GLU A 361 4.24 1.31 4.40
C GLU A 361 5.32 0.94 5.43
N SER A 362 6.38 0.24 5.02
CA SER A 362 7.50 -0.08 5.92
C SER A 362 8.23 1.17 6.42
N VAL A 363 8.39 2.20 5.58
CA VAL A 363 8.99 3.48 6.01
C VAL A 363 8.15 4.13 7.11
N VAL A 364 6.83 4.24 6.90
CA VAL A 364 5.92 4.89 7.87
C VAL A 364 5.78 4.06 9.14
N GLY A 365 5.50 2.77 9.00
CA GLY A 365 5.21 1.89 10.14
C GLY A 365 6.44 1.68 11.04
N PHE A 366 7.62 1.46 10.47
CA PHE A 366 8.85 1.39 11.29
C PHE A 366 9.19 2.74 11.91
N TYR A 367 9.00 3.86 11.21
CA TYR A 367 9.21 5.17 11.82
C TYR A 367 8.20 5.43 12.96
N ASN A 368 6.94 5.03 12.78
CA ASN A 368 5.93 5.05 13.84
C ASN A 368 6.37 4.20 15.05
N ALA A 369 6.86 2.98 14.84
CA ALA A 369 7.37 2.12 15.92
C ALA A 369 8.56 2.76 16.65
N PHE A 370 9.42 3.50 15.94
CA PHE A 370 10.46 4.31 16.57
C PHE A 370 9.87 5.42 17.45
N GLN A 371 8.89 6.17 16.97
CA GLN A 371 8.23 7.22 17.75
C GLN A 371 7.55 6.68 19.01
N LEU A 372 6.97 5.48 18.94
CA LEU A 372 6.28 4.82 20.05
C LEU A 372 7.23 4.24 21.12
N SER A 373 8.46 3.90 20.74
CA SER A 373 9.36 3.12 21.62
C SER A 373 10.71 3.77 21.90
N GLY A 374 11.16 4.70 21.07
CA GLY A 374 12.53 5.24 21.09
C GLY A 374 13.61 4.25 20.64
N ARG A 375 13.24 3.05 20.14
CA ARG A 375 14.22 2.02 19.76
C ARG A 375 14.82 2.30 18.39
N GLU A 376 16.11 2.58 18.33
CA GLU A 376 16.86 2.91 17.10
C GLU A 376 16.79 1.85 16.00
N LYS A 377 16.53 0.57 16.32
CA LYS A 377 16.38 -0.48 15.31
C LYS A 377 15.27 -0.15 14.29
N TYR A 378 14.15 0.41 14.74
CA TYR A 378 13.04 0.77 13.86
C TYR A 378 13.35 2.01 13.00
N ARG A 379 14.02 3.02 13.57
CA ARG A 379 14.46 4.17 12.78
C ARG A 379 15.42 3.73 11.67
N LYS A 380 16.38 2.86 11.97
CA LYS A 380 17.29 2.28 10.98
C LYS A 380 16.54 1.49 9.92
N ALA A 381 15.53 0.69 10.30
CA ALA A 381 14.70 -0.06 9.37
C ALA A 381 13.94 0.87 8.41
N ALA A 382 13.26 1.91 8.93
CA ALA A 382 12.53 2.89 8.12
C ALA A 382 13.42 3.55 7.07
N PHE A 383 14.60 4.05 7.45
CA PHE A 383 15.52 4.70 6.50
C PHE A 383 16.18 3.71 5.54
N LYS A 384 16.39 2.48 5.94
CA LYS A 384 16.89 1.43 5.06
C LYS A 384 15.87 1.04 3.99
N SER A 385 14.57 0.97 4.34
CA SER A 385 13.51 0.82 3.36
C SER A 385 13.43 2.02 2.41
N TRP A 386 13.66 3.23 2.90
CA TRP A 386 13.74 4.42 2.05
C TRP A 386 14.91 4.37 1.07
N GLU A 387 16.09 3.95 1.49
CA GLU A 387 17.23 3.71 0.59
C GLU A 387 16.88 2.69 -0.49
N PHE A 388 16.28 1.55 -0.08
CA PHE A 388 15.84 0.52 -1.03
C PHE A 388 14.87 1.08 -2.09
N ILE A 389 13.89 1.88 -1.69
CA ILE A 389 12.94 2.54 -2.60
C ILE A 389 13.66 3.41 -3.62
N ARG A 390 14.57 4.26 -3.17
CA ARG A 390 15.31 5.21 -4.03
C ARG A 390 16.21 4.52 -5.05
N GLU A 391 16.77 3.38 -4.68
CA GLU A 391 17.70 2.62 -5.53
C GLU A 391 16.98 1.70 -6.50
N ASN A 392 15.88 1.05 -6.07
CA ASN A 392 15.27 -0.05 -6.81
C ASN A 392 13.90 0.29 -7.43
N LEU A 393 13.08 1.11 -6.75
CA LEU A 393 11.70 1.40 -7.18
C LEU A 393 11.54 2.73 -7.89
N THR A 394 12.26 3.77 -7.52
CA THR A 394 12.15 5.09 -8.17
C THR A 394 12.61 5.02 -9.63
N ASP A 395 11.72 5.39 -10.56
CA ASP A 395 12.07 5.45 -11.98
C ASP A 395 12.59 6.84 -12.36
N LYS A 396 13.90 6.97 -12.39
CA LYS A 396 14.61 8.24 -12.72
C LYS A 396 14.48 8.63 -14.19
N GLN A 397 14.06 7.72 -15.07
CA GLN A 397 13.95 7.98 -16.51
C GLN A 397 12.54 8.45 -16.91
N TYR A 398 11.50 7.78 -16.44
CA TYR A 398 10.12 8.06 -16.85
C TYR A 398 9.28 8.69 -15.74
N GLY A 399 9.83 8.79 -14.53
CA GLY A 399 9.14 9.28 -13.34
C GLY A 399 8.26 8.23 -12.66
N GLU A 400 7.77 8.54 -11.46
CA GLU A 400 7.00 7.63 -10.60
C GLU A 400 7.83 6.40 -10.17
N TRP A 401 7.25 5.44 -9.50
CA TRP A 401 7.90 4.20 -9.07
C TRP A 401 7.48 3.03 -9.94
N PHE A 402 8.39 2.06 -10.11
CA PHE A 402 8.02 0.73 -10.60
C PHE A 402 7.03 0.06 -9.65
N ARG A 403 6.17 -0.80 -10.19
CA ARG A 403 5.20 -1.54 -9.38
C ARG A 403 5.88 -2.49 -8.40
N ARG A 404 6.93 -3.19 -8.86
CA ARG A 404 7.67 -4.16 -8.07
C ARG A 404 9.02 -4.47 -8.71
N VAL A 405 9.88 -5.09 -7.92
CA VAL A 405 11.11 -5.75 -8.36
C VAL A 405 11.16 -7.17 -7.80
N SER A 406 12.00 -8.04 -8.39
CA SER A 406 12.29 -9.35 -7.81
C SER A 406 12.99 -9.19 -6.46
N ARG A 407 13.23 -10.31 -5.75
CA ARG A 407 13.98 -10.28 -4.49
C ARG A 407 15.38 -9.71 -4.67
N GLU A 408 15.98 -9.96 -5.85
CA GLU A 408 17.32 -9.53 -6.25
C GLU A 408 17.36 -8.12 -6.85
N GLY A 409 16.20 -7.43 -6.93
CA GLY A 409 16.09 -6.08 -7.47
C GLY A 409 15.86 -6.00 -8.99
N GLU A 410 15.58 -7.12 -9.68
CA GLU A 410 15.29 -7.10 -11.11
C GLU A 410 13.89 -6.54 -11.40
N ARG A 411 13.78 -5.71 -12.43
CA ARG A 411 12.53 -5.06 -12.84
C ARG A 411 11.69 -5.97 -13.71
N TYR A 412 10.37 -5.86 -13.60
CA TYR A 412 9.40 -6.51 -14.47
C TYR A 412 9.00 -5.56 -15.61
N PRO A 413 9.51 -5.74 -16.83
CA PRO A 413 9.35 -4.76 -17.92
C PRO A 413 7.90 -4.60 -18.40
N ASP A 414 7.08 -5.63 -18.23
CA ASP A 414 5.68 -5.66 -18.66
C ASP A 414 4.69 -5.18 -17.60
N ASP A 415 5.17 -4.85 -16.40
CA ASP A 415 4.34 -4.28 -15.35
C ASP A 415 3.85 -2.88 -15.73
N MET A 416 2.69 -2.51 -15.19
CA MET A 416 2.09 -1.21 -15.39
C MET A 416 2.49 -0.24 -14.28
N LYS A 417 2.88 0.96 -14.66
CA LYS A 417 3.15 2.07 -13.75
C LYS A 417 1.86 2.69 -13.19
N VAL A 418 0.80 2.65 -14.00
CA VAL A 418 -0.57 2.99 -13.61
C VAL A 418 -1.46 1.81 -13.90
N SER A 419 -2.27 1.38 -12.95
CA SER A 419 -3.24 0.30 -13.11
C SER A 419 -4.40 0.46 -12.13
N ALA A 420 -5.39 -0.42 -12.19
CA ALA A 420 -6.53 -0.42 -11.28
C ALA A 420 -6.12 -0.29 -9.78
N TRP A 421 -4.98 -0.88 -9.41
CA TRP A 421 -4.46 -0.89 -8.03
C TRP A 421 -3.26 0.04 -7.79
N LYS A 422 -2.39 0.20 -8.80
CA LYS A 422 -1.19 1.03 -8.70
C LYS A 422 -1.53 2.48 -8.99
N GLY A 423 -1.65 3.26 -7.94
CA GLY A 423 -1.92 4.70 -7.93
C GLY A 423 -0.87 5.49 -7.13
N PRO A 424 -1.03 6.80 -6.97
CA PRO A 424 -0.08 7.66 -6.26
C PRO A 424 -0.21 7.60 -4.73
N TYR A 425 -1.11 6.78 -4.21
CA TYR A 425 -1.56 6.85 -2.82
C TYR A 425 -0.48 6.46 -1.81
N HIS A 426 0.01 5.21 -1.81
CA HIS A 426 0.95 4.73 -0.79
C HIS A 426 2.27 5.51 -0.81
N ASN A 427 2.86 5.75 -1.98
CA ASN A 427 4.12 6.45 -2.10
C ASN A 427 4.01 7.94 -1.73
N SER A 428 2.97 8.64 -2.15
CA SER A 428 2.76 10.04 -1.73
C SER A 428 2.34 10.15 -0.27
N ARG A 429 1.50 9.23 0.23
CA ARG A 429 1.12 9.17 1.65
C ARG A 429 2.35 8.99 2.53
N MET A 430 3.22 8.05 2.19
CA MET A 430 4.50 7.87 2.88
C MET A 430 5.29 9.19 2.95
N CYS A 431 5.43 9.89 1.82
CA CYS A 431 6.15 11.17 1.81
C CYS A 431 5.47 12.22 2.71
N PHE A 432 4.15 12.38 2.63
CA PHE A 432 3.42 13.33 3.48
C PHE A 432 3.56 12.98 4.97
N GLU A 433 3.40 11.72 5.32
CA GLU A 433 3.58 11.25 6.69
C GLU A 433 5.00 11.53 7.21
N MET A 434 6.02 11.23 6.42
CA MET A 434 7.40 11.46 6.84
C MET A 434 7.74 12.94 6.93
N ILE A 435 7.24 13.79 6.03
CA ILE A 435 7.39 15.25 6.12
C ILE A 435 6.80 15.78 7.44
N GLU A 436 5.60 15.32 7.80
CA GLU A 436 4.93 15.75 9.03
C GLU A 436 5.59 15.20 10.30
N ARG A 437 5.92 13.90 10.31
CA ARG A 437 6.52 13.23 11.48
C ARG A 437 7.92 13.74 11.79
N LEU A 438 8.72 14.06 10.77
CA LEU A 438 10.05 14.63 10.91
C LEU A 438 10.00 16.15 11.20
N GLY A 439 8.95 16.84 10.77
CA GLY A 439 8.77 18.28 10.98
C GLY A 439 8.19 18.68 12.34
N ARG A 440 7.62 17.75 13.08
CA ARG A 440 7.02 17.98 14.42
C ARG A 440 8.05 17.97 15.57
N ARG A 441 9.20 18.62 15.40
CA ARG A 441 10.22 18.73 16.44
C ARG A 441 10.10 20.02 17.25
#